data_5aff9ffbe201d281fd8b3c291bafb182
#
_entry.id   5aff9ffbe201d281fd8b3c291bafb182
#
_cell.length_a   1.000
_cell.length_b   1.000
_cell.length_c   1.000
_cell.angle_alpha   90.00
_cell.angle_beta   90.00
_cell.angle_gamma   90.00
#
_symmetry.space_group_name_H-M   'P 1'
#
loop_
_entity.id
_entity.type
_entity.pdbx_description
1 polymer ?
#
loop_
_entity_poly.entity_id
_entity_poly.type
_entity_poly.pdbx_seq_one_letter_code
_entity_poly.pdbx_strand_id
1 'polypeptide(L)'
;MEQVKYSAAECSSWVSELWKNSATNFPILGISHDTRTLKPGDVYIAIKGATHDGHTFVQQAVGQGAVGIIVEREFTDIGNVPQMVVPDTMAALWALAAGVRRHWAGTVIGITGSVGKTTVKELIASVLALKGKVCKTPGNWNNDVGLPLSMLAADRNADFFVFELGMNHPGEIDRLAGLLTPDWAVITDIGKAHIEFFQSLEKIAEEKASLLAHADNALLDETSEWFELFKRKCKGRIVTFGKEPFTFTVPLPGEHMIRNARRAATLGRELGLSTEQVQAGLSGFQSAPMRWERSLHNGIVFINDAYNANPLSMRAALTTFAQLPCEGRRFVILGGMRELGGTAEAEHRDLGQFVDTLKFDSVITIGDSGSQIICDGIVGVQKAEAVDILRTHLRAGDMAFFKASRGERLETILEELKTKI
;
A
#
# COMPACT_ATOMS: atom_id res chain seq x y z
N MET A 1 27.19 11.60 -5.27
CA MET A 1 27.21 11.84 -3.82
C MET A 1 25.78 11.73 -3.34
N GLU A 2 25.50 10.89 -2.36
CA GLU A 2 24.16 10.83 -1.74
C GLU A 2 23.87 12.18 -1.08
N GLN A 3 22.64 12.67 -1.24
CA GLN A 3 22.25 13.99 -0.75
C GLN A 3 21.99 13.92 0.75
N VAL A 4 22.62 14.82 1.52
CA VAL A 4 22.33 15.01 2.94
C VAL A 4 20.87 15.41 3.12
N LYS A 5 20.11 14.62 3.89
CA LYS A 5 18.70 14.88 4.16
C LYS A 5 18.48 15.70 5.43
N TYR A 6 19.26 15.40 6.48
CA TYR A 6 19.10 15.99 7.81
C TYR A 6 20.46 16.31 8.41
N SER A 7 20.44 17.17 9.41
CA SER A 7 21.54 17.37 10.33
C SER A 7 21.19 16.80 11.72
N ALA A 8 22.19 16.43 12.49
CA ALA A 8 22.00 15.98 13.86
C ALA A 8 21.29 17.03 14.73
N ALA A 9 21.56 18.33 14.48
CA ALA A 9 20.91 19.44 15.19
C ALA A 9 19.40 19.53 14.89
N GLU A 10 18.98 19.32 13.63
CA GLU A 10 17.56 19.26 13.28
C GLU A 10 16.85 18.09 14.02
N CYS A 11 17.45 16.89 14.00
CA CYS A 11 16.90 15.73 14.70
C CYS A 11 16.76 15.99 16.20
N SER A 12 17.80 16.58 16.83
CA SER A 12 17.74 16.98 18.24
C SER A 12 16.60 17.97 18.51
N SER A 13 16.45 18.97 17.65
CA SER A 13 15.37 19.97 17.77
C SER A 13 13.98 19.35 17.68
N TRP A 14 13.79 18.34 16.82
CA TRP A 14 12.48 17.71 16.60
C TRP A 14 12.11 16.73 17.70
N VAL A 15 13.09 15.98 18.22
CA VAL A 15 12.90 14.99 19.30
C VAL A 15 12.97 15.63 20.68
N SER A 16 13.59 16.84 20.80
CA SER A 16 13.91 17.53 22.05
C SER A 16 14.90 16.76 22.94
N GLU A 17 15.80 16.00 22.30
CA GLU A 17 16.86 15.25 22.97
C GLU A 17 18.21 15.50 22.31
N LEU A 18 19.30 15.36 23.08
CA LEU A 18 20.66 15.62 22.62
C LEU A 18 21.39 14.33 22.25
N TRP A 19 22.27 14.44 21.26
CA TRP A 19 23.21 13.38 20.92
C TRP A 19 24.32 13.32 21.97
N LYS A 20 24.50 12.14 22.58
CA LYS A 20 25.66 11.80 23.38
C LYS A 20 26.81 11.36 22.47
N ASN A 21 28.06 11.49 22.95
CA ASN A 21 29.27 11.13 22.21
C ASN A 21 29.49 11.93 20.92
N SER A 22 28.82 13.08 20.75
CA SER A 22 29.05 13.98 19.63
C SER A 22 29.11 15.42 20.13
N ALA A 23 30.24 16.10 19.89
CA ALA A 23 30.39 17.53 20.14
C ALA A 23 30.01 18.38 18.92
N THR A 24 29.75 17.77 17.76
CA THR A 24 29.54 18.49 16.51
C THR A 24 28.25 18.02 15.80
N ASN A 25 27.67 18.96 15.06
CA ASN A 25 26.57 18.64 14.13
C ASN A 25 27.12 17.76 12.99
N PHE A 26 26.49 16.63 12.70
CA PHE A 26 26.90 15.71 11.63
C PHE A 26 25.76 15.53 10.61
N PRO A 27 26.12 15.24 9.33
CA PRO A 27 25.15 15.01 8.27
C PRO A 27 24.50 13.63 8.41
N ILE A 28 23.21 13.54 8.10
CA ILE A 28 22.41 12.31 8.10
C ILE A 28 21.84 12.13 6.71
N LEU A 29 22.12 10.97 6.08
CA LEU A 29 21.67 10.65 4.73
C LEU A 29 20.26 10.01 4.72
N GLY A 30 19.91 9.33 5.79
CA GLY A 30 18.61 8.68 5.99
C GLY A 30 18.40 8.23 7.42
N ILE A 31 17.19 7.70 7.68
CA ILE A 31 16.84 7.07 8.96
C ILE A 31 16.29 5.67 8.65
N SER A 32 16.87 4.65 9.27
CA SER A 32 16.51 3.25 9.06
C SER A 32 16.23 2.53 10.39
N HIS A 33 15.24 1.67 10.41
CA HIS A 33 14.96 0.74 11.52
C HIS A 33 15.36 -0.70 11.20
N ASP A 34 15.82 -0.98 9.97
CA ASP A 34 16.13 -2.32 9.48
C ASP A 34 17.58 -2.39 8.99
N THR A 35 18.39 -3.20 9.69
CA THR A 35 19.81 -3.38 9.35
C THR A 35 20.03 -4.02 7.97
N ARG A 36 19.05 -4.72 7.41
CA ARG A 36 19.15 -5.33 6.06
C ARG A 36 19.14 -4.30 4.94
N THR A 37 18.57 -3.12 5.21
CA THR A 37 18.42 -2.01 4.24
C THR A 37 19.16 -0.75 4.63
N LEU A 38 19.75 -0.72 5.83
CA LEU A 38 20.54 0.40 6.34
C LEU A 38 21.75 0.65 5.43
N LYS A 39 22.03 1.92 5.16
CA LYS A 39 23.17 2.35 4.36
C LYS A 39 24.17 3.13 5.21
N PRO A 40 25.46 3.12 4.85
CA PRO A 40 26.43 4.03 5.47
C PRO A 40 25.96 5.48 5.38
N GLY A 41 26.00 6.20 6.50
CA GLY A 41 25.47 7.56 6.58
C GLY A 41 24.04 7.69 7.11
N ASP A 42 23.33 6.57 7.30
CA ASP A 42 22.02 6.56 7.95
C ASP A 42 22.15 6.62 9.48
N VAL A 43 21.13 7.13 10.12
CA VAL A 43 20.86 6.94 11.55
C VAL A 43 20.01 5.69 11.72
N TYR A 44 20.42 4.80 12.62
CA TYR A 44 19.62 3.65 13.02
C TYR A 44 18.69 3.99 14.16
N ILE A 45 17.40 3.71 14.03
CA ILE A 45 16.43 3.84 15.13
C ILE A 45 15.96 2.46 15.60
N ALA A 46 16.16 2.14 16.87
CA ALA A 46 15.90 0.83 17.45
C ALA A 46 14.43 0.70 17.87
N ILE A 47 13.56 0.34 16.93
CA ILE A 47 12.12 0.17 17.20
C ILE A 47 11.88 -1.19 17.88
N LYS A 48 11.12 -1.16 18.99
CA LYS A 48 10.64 -2.35 19.67
C LYS A 48 9.28 -2.78 19.10
N GLY A 49 9.29 -3.86 18.34
CA GLY A 49 8.07 -4.47 17.81
C GLY A 49 7.54 -5.61 18.69
N ALA A 50 6.41 -6.20 18.28
CA ALA A 50 5.78 -7.32 19.01
C ALA A 50 6.64 -8.60 19.04
N THR A 51 7.45 -8.83 17.99
CA THR A 51 8.25 -10.05 17.82
C THR A 51 9.76 -9.83 17.92
N HIS A 52 10.23 -8.62 17.68
CA HIS A 52 11.65 -8.28 17.65
C HIS A 52 11.90 -6.97 18.38
N ASP A 53 13.01 -6.91 19.12
CA ASP A 53 13.52 -5.69 19.73
C ASP A 53 14.69 -5.16 18.88
N GLY A 54 14.51 -4.00 18.26
CA GLY A 54 15.51 -3.34 17.42
C GLY A 54 16.83 -3.05 18.14
N HIS A 55 16.80 -2.93 19.48
CA HIS A 55 18.00 -2.73 20.29
C HIS A 55 19.01 -3.88 20.19
N THR A 56 18.58 -5.09 19.86
CA THR A 56 19.46 -6.25 19.67
C THR A 56 20.33 -6.13 18.41
N PHE A 57 19.98 -5.23 17.47
CA PHE A 57 20.70 -5.04 16.20
C PHE A 57 21.60 -3.80 16.19
N VAL A 58 21.75 -3.08 17.30
CA VAL A 58 22.52 -1.82 17.39
C VAL A 58 23.97 -2.02 16.93
N GLN A 59 24.68 -3.05 17.44
CA GLN A 59 26.07 -3.32 17.05
C GLN A 59 26.18 -3.63 15.55
N GLN A 60 25.22 -4.38 15.00
CA GLN A 60 25.18 -4.67 13.57
C GLN A 60 24.97 -3.39 12.76
N ALA A 61 24.07 -2.49 13.17
CA ALA A 61 23.84 -1.21 12.50
C ALA A 61 25.10 -0.33 12.49
N VAL A 62 25.79 -0.25 13.62
CA VAL A 62 27.06 0.47 13.75
C VAL A 62 28.13 -0.14 12.83
N GLY A 63 28.26 -1.47 12.82
CA GLY A 63 29.19 -2.18 11.94
C GLY A 63 28.90 -1.99 10.45
N GLN A 64 27.68 -1.67 10.07
CA GLN A 64 27.25 -1.36 8.70
C GLN A 64 27.39 0.13 8.34
N GLY A 65 27.89 0.97 9.25
CA GLY A 65 28.17 2.38 8.97
C GLY A 65 27.06 3.34 9.37
N ALA A 66 26.20 2.99 10.33
CA ALA A 66 25.32 3.96 10.95
C ALA A 66 26.12 5.11 11.55
N VAL A 67 25.76 6.36 11.22
CA VAL A 67 26.44 7.57 11.73
C VAL A 67 25.90 8.04 13.06
N GLY A 68 24.84 7.43 13.55
CA GLY A 68 24.23 7.66 14.85
C GLY A 68 23.16 6.62 15.12
N ILE A 69 22.78 6.47 16.40
CA ILE A 69 21.71 5.57 16.82
C ILE A 69 20.68 6.30 17.69
N ILE A 70 19.40 5.95 17.59
CA ILE A 70 18.32 6.41 18.48
C ILE A 70 17.80 5.18 19.23
N VAL A 71 17.90 5.22 20.56
CA VAL A 71 17.74 4.05 21.44
C VAL A 71 17.04 4.43 22.74
N GLU A 72 16.46 3.45 23.46
CA GLU A 72 15.82 3.67 24.77
C GLU A 72 16.77 3.49 25.97
N ARG A 73 17.97 2.99 25.74
CA ARG A 73 19.02 2.83 26.75
C ARG A 73 20.39 3.10 26.16
N GLU A 74 21.32 3.51 26.98
CA GLU A 74 22.69 3.79 26.57
C GLU A 74 23.46 2.50 26.21
N PHE A 75 24.28 2.59 25.16
CA PHE A 75 25.19 1.54 24.69
C PHE A 75 26.63 2.00 24.86
N THR A 76 27.47 1.17 25.47
CA THR A 76 28.89 1.46 25.76
C THR A 76 29.86 0.79 24.79
N ASP A 77 29.40 -0.21 24.05
CA ASP A 77 30.18 -1.08 23.15
C ASP A 77 30.02 -0.73 21.66
N ILE A 78 29.72 0.53 21.37
CA ILE A 78 29.52 1.08 20.03
C ILE A 78 30.62 2.08 19.60
N GLY A 79 31.74 2.10 20.33
CA GLY A 79 32.79 3.08 20.08
C GLY A 79 32.31 4.53 20.30
N ASN A 80 32.71 5.42 19.39
CA ASN A 80 32.35 6.85 19.46
C ASN A 80 31.12 7.21 18.61
N VAL A 81 30.30 6.23 18.21
CA VAL A 81 29.09 6.52 17.42
C VAL A 81 28.11 7.35 18.26
N PRO A 82 27.64 8.50 17.76
CA PRO A 82 26.66 9.32 18.43
C PRO A 82 25.39 8.53 18.77
N GLN A 83 24.87 8.69 19.98
CA GLN A 83 23.63 8.08 20.40
C GLN A 83 22.67 9.12 21.00
N MET A 84 21.42 9.05 20.59
CA MET A 84 20.31 9.79 21.18
C MET A 84 19.51 8.81 22.03
N VAL A 85 19.52 9.01 23.33
CA VAL A 85 18.79 8.16 24.29
C VAL A 85 17.45 8.81 24.57
N VAL A 86 16.37 8.12 24.22
CA VAL A 86 15.00 8.61 24.31
C VAL A 86 14.15 7.70 25.21
N PRO A 87 13.08 8.21 25.84
CA PRO A 87 12.18 7.35 26.63
C PRO A 87 11.42 6.31 25.79
N ASP A 88 11.12 6.64 24.51
CA ASP A 88 10.34 5.82 23.57
C ASP A 88 10.81 6.10 22.15
N THR A 89 11.35 5.09 21.48
CA THR A 89 11.84 5.21 20.10
C THR A 89 10.72 5.36 19.07
N MET A 90 9.52 4.88 19.35
CA MET A 90 8.35 5.14 18.50
C MET A 90 7.92 6.61 18.57
N ALA A 91 7.87 7.18 19.77
CA ALA A 91 7.59 8.61 19.93
C ALA A 91 8.66 9.48 19.25
N ALA A 92 9.94 9.10 19.33
CA ALA A 92 11.03 9.77 18.64
C ALA A 92 10.87 9.69 17.11
N LEU A 93 10.52 8.53 16.56
CA LEU A 93 10.25 8.36 15.13
C LEU A 93 9.12 9.28 14.65
N TRP A 94 8.05 9.38 15.42
CA TRP A 94 6.91 10.26 15.11
C TRP A 94 7.29 11.74 15.22
N ALA A 95 8.07 12.13 16.22
CA ALA A 95 8.58 13.50 16.38
C ALA A 95 9.47 13.91 15.20
N LEU A 96 10.36 13.02 14.74
CA LEU A 96 11.18 13.23 13.53
C LEU A 96 10.30 13.42 12.27
N ALA A 97 9.31 12.58 12.07
CA ALA A 97 8.38 12.68 10.93
C ALA A 97 7.55 13.97 10.99
N ALA A 98 7.04 14.35 12.15
CA ALA A 98 6.35 15.62 12.36
C ALA A 98 7.30 16.81 12.13
N GLY A 99 8.57 16.67 12.53
CA GLY A 99 9.61 17.64 12.26
C GLY A 99 9.80 17.89 10.77
N VAL A 100 9.98 16.84 9.99
CA VAL A 100 10.18 16.97 8.54
C VAL A 100 8.92 17.47 7.82
N ARG A 101 7.72 17.06 8.27
CA ARG A 101 6.45 17.53 7.68
C ARG A 101 6.32 19.05 7.69
N ARG A 102 6.74 19.70 8.75
CA ARG A 102 6.71 21.18 8.89
C ARG A 102 7.59 21.93 7.87
N HIS A 103 8.51 21.22 7.21
CA HIS A 103 9.42 21.80 6.22
C HIS A 103 9.02 21.51 4.78
N TRP A 104 7.89 20.78 4.54
CA TRP A 104 7.40 20.55 3.18
C TRP A 104 6.59 21.75 2.70
N ALA A 105 7.00 22.29 1.56
CA ALA A 105 6.24 23.33 0.85
C ALA A 105 5.31 22.77 -0.24
N GLY A 106 5.55 21.52 -0.67
CA GLY A 106 4.76 20.86 -1.70
C GLY A 106 3.41 20.33 -1.18
N THR A 107 2.50 20.07 -2.11
CA THR A 107 1.14 19.58 -1.80
C THR A 107 1.17 18.15 -1.27
N VAL A 108 0.52 17.91 -0.13
CA VAL A 108 0.45 16.61 0.55
C VAL A 108 -0.92 15.97 0.34
N ILE A 109 -0.93 14.76 -0.22
CA ILE A 109 -2.13 13.97 -0.50
C ILE A 109 -2.12 12.72 0.39
N GLY A 110 -3.13 12.60 1.24
CA GLY A 110 -3.38 11.40 2.06
C GLY A 110 -4.43 10.51 1.40
N ILE A 111 -4.15 9.21 1.29
CA ILE A 111 -5.02 8.24 0.63
C ILE A 111 -5.34 7.10 1.60
N THR A 112 -6.62 6.83 1.84
CA THR A 112 -7.07 5.64 2.56
C THR A 112 -8.22 4.93 1.85
N GLY A 113 -8.64 3.78 2.34
CA GLY A 113 -9.73 2.96 1.81
C GLY A 113 -9.52 1.47 2.08
N SER A 114 -10.50 0.65 1.79
CA SER A 114 -10.38 -0.81 1.93
C SER A 114 -9.67 -1.43 0.72
N VAL A 115 -10.01 -0.96 -0.49
CA VAL A 115 -9.50 -1.47 -1.77
C VAL A 115 -9.01 -0.30 -2.62
N GLY A 116 -7.95 -0.52 -3.41
CA GLY A 116 -7.51 0.46 -4.41
C GLY A 116 -6.51 1.51 -3.93
N LYS A 117 -6.18 1.60 -2.64
CA LYS A 117 -5.24 2.60 -2.09
C LYS A 117 -3.94 2.73 -2.89
N THR A 118 -3.21 1.63 -3.03
CA THR A 118 -1.93 1.62 -3.74
C THR A 118 -2.09 1.96 -5.22
N THR A 119 -3.13 1.43 -5.87
CA THR A 119 -3.42 1.74 -7.28
C THR A 119 -3.73 3.22 -7.47
N VAL A 120 -4.55 3.81 -6.60
CA VAL A 120 -4.87 5.25 -6.63
C VAL A 120 -3.63 6.09 -6.34
N LYS A 121 -2.80 5.69 -5.37
CA LYS A 121 -1.51 6.34 -5.08
C LYS A 121 -0.61 6.35 -6.32
N GLU A 122 -0.46 5.21 -7.00
CA GLU A 122 0.37 5.12 -8.20
C GLU A 122 -0.20 5.93 -9.37
N LEU A 123 -1.52 5.91 -9.58
CA LEU A 123 -2.19 6.71 -10.61
C LEU A 123 -2.03 8.21 -10.34
N ILE A 124 -2.28 8.67 -9.11
CA ILE A 124 -2.11 10.07 -8.72
C ILE A 124 -0.64 10.48 -8.91
N ALA A 125 0.30 9.66 -8.45
CA ALA A 125 1.72 9.94 -8.59
C ALA A 125 2.14 10.03 -10.08
N SER A 126 1.63 9.14 -10.93
CA SER A 126 1.91 9.16 -12.38
C SER A 126 1.35 10.42 -13.08
N VAL A 127 0.13 10.84 -12.70
CA VAL A 127 -0.48 12.06 -13.22
C VAL A 127 0.29 13.29 -12.75
N LEU A 128 0.58 13.41 -11.47
CA LEU A 128 1.26 14.58 -10.89
C LEU A 128 2.73 14.70 -11.34
N ALA A 129 3.38 13.60 -11.72
CA ALA A 129 4.74 13.62 -12.25
C ALA A 129 4.87 14.42 -13.55
N LEU A 130 3.77 14.69 -14.27
CA LEU A 130 3.74 15.57 -15.44
C LEU A 130 3.81 17.06 -15.08
N LYS A 131 3.66 17.40 -13.79
CA LYS A 131 3.68 18.79 -13.29
C LYS A 131 4.88 19.08 -12.38
N GLY A 132 5.39 18.09 -11.67
CA GLY A 132 6.49 18.31 -10.75
C GLY A 132 7.03 17.02 -10.14
N LYS A 133 7.98 17.18 -9.24
CA LYS A 133 8.61 16.07 -8.52
C LYS A 133 7.64 15.46 -7.51
N VAL A 134 7.45 14.16 -7.57
CA VAL A 134 6.55 13.41 -6.70
C VAL A 134 7.33 12.50 -5.76
N CYS A 135 7.06 12.60 -4.46
CA CYS A 135 7.40 11.58 -3.47
C CYS A 135 6.14 10.80 -3.08
N LYS A 136 6.26 9.50 -2.92
CA LYS A 136 5.13 8.62 -2.56
C LYS A 136 5.54 7.54 -1.58
N THR A 137 4.56 6.97 -0.85
CA THR A 137 4.78 5.81 0.02
C THR A 137 5.48 4.68 -0.73
N PRO A 138 6.66 4.22 -0.29
CA PRO A 138 7.31 3.02 -0.84
C PRO A 138 6.51 1.77 -0.46
N GLY A 139 6.22 0.90 -1.43
CA GLY A 139 5.53 -0.37 -1.15
C GLY A 139 4.23 -0.17 -0.35
N ASN A 140 4.17 -0.82 0.83
CA ASN A 140 3.05 -0.77 1.77
C ASN A 140 3.41 -0.12 3.13
N TRP A 141 4.36 0.80 3.16
CA TRP A 141 4.79 1.52 4.37
C TRP A 141 3.75 2.56 4.81
N ASN A 142 2.59 2.08 5.23
CA ASN A 142 1.39 2.88 5.45
C ASN A 142 0.80 2.79 6.87
N ASN A 143 1.54 2.18 7.81
CA ASN A 143 1.18 2.01 9.22
C ASN A 143 2.00 2.92 10.16
N ASP A 144 1.86 2.73 11.46
CA ASP A 144 2.51 3.52 12.53
C ASP A 144 4.05 3.60 12.45
N VAL A 145 4.70 2.63 11.82
CA VAL A 145 6.16 2.65 11.55
C VAL A 145 6.42 3.10 10.11
N GLY A 146 5.67 2.55 9.16
CA GLY A 146 5.92 2.74 7.73
C GLY A 146 5.64 4.14 7.24
N LEU A 147 4.55 4.79 7.68
CA LEU A 147 4.25 6.16 7.28
C LEU A 147 5.32 7.16 7.76
N PRO A 148 5.71 7.21 9.05
CA PRO A 148 6.80 8.07 9.51
C PRO A 148 8.10 7.85 8.73
N LEU A 149 8.51 6.61 8.50
CA LEU A 149 9.71 6.29 7.72
C LEU A 149 9.57 6.72 6.26
N SER A 150 8.39 6.56 5.65
CA SER A 150 8.11 7.06 4.29
C SER A 150 8.24 8.57 4.22
N MET A 151 7.75 9.29 5.23
CA MET A 151 7.88 10.75 5.33
C MET A 151 9.35 11.18 5.47
N LEU A 152 10.12 10.48 6.31
CA LEU A 152 11.55 10.72 6.48
C LEU A 152 12.38 10.33 5.23
N ALA A 153 11.93 9.37 4.45
CA ALA A 153 12.59 8.99 3.20
C ALA A 153 12.33 9.99 2.05
N ALA A 154 11.27 10.80 2.13
CA ALA A 154 10.88 11.73 1.08
C ALA A 154 11.91 12.86 0.86
N ASP A 155 12.03 13.33 -0.38
CA ASP A 155 12.79 14.54 -0.68
C ASP A 155 11.97 15.76 -0.27
N ARG A 156 12.52 16.59 0.61
CA ARG A 156 11.86 17.80 1.14
C ARG A 156 11.46 18.81 0.05
N ASN A 157 12.14 18.78 -1.09
CA ASN A 157 11.94 19.69 -2.22
C ASN A 157 10.99 19.11 -3.27
N ALA A 158 10.24 18.05 -2.95
CA ALA A 158 9.22 17.55 -3.85
C ALA A 158 8.04 18.52 -3.94
N ASP A 159 7.45 18.61 -5.14
CA ASP A 159 6.26 19.44 -5.38
C ASP A 159 4.99 18.75 -4.86
N PHE A 160 5.00 17.40 -4.82
CA PHE A 160 3.89 16.57 -4.40
C PHE A 160 4.33 15.41 -3.52
N PHE A 161 3.56 15.16 -2.46
CA PHE A 161 3.74 14.06 -1.51
C PHE A 161 2.46 13.23 -1.47
N VAL A 162 2.53 11.98 -1.94
CA VAL A 162 1.36 11.08 -2.08
C VAL A 162 1.50 9.92 -1.12
N PHE A 163 0.83 9.99 0.03
CA PHE A 163 0.98 9.00 1.09
C PHE A 163 -0.27 8.15 1.29
N GLU A 164 -0.04 6.86 1.43
CA GLU A 164 -1.06 5.86 1.74
C GLU A 164 -1.15 5.68 3.26
N LEU A 165 -2.39 5.69 3.81
CA LEU A 165 -2.68 5.43 5.21
C LEU A 165 -3.45 4.12 5.31
N GLY A 166 -2.84 3.14 5.97
CA GLY A 166 -3.41 1.82 6.27
C GLY A 166 -3.91 1.74 7.71
N MET A 167 -4.77 0.78 7.97
CA MET A 167 -5.24 0.48 9.32
C MET A 167 -5.49 -1.01 9.49
N ASN A 168 -5.31 -1.51 10.71
CA ASN A 168 -5.79 -2.78 11.19
C ASN A 168 -6.78 -2.60 12.36
N HIS A 169 -6.62 -1.55 13.16
CA HIS A 169 -7.42 -1.30 14.37
C HIS A 169 -8.03 0.11 14.36
N PRO A 170 -9.09 0.32 15.16
CA PRO A 170 -9.71 1.64 15.37
C PRO A 170 -8.72 2.69 15.89
N GLY A 171 -8.85 3.94 15.40
CA GLY A 171 -8.03 5.09 15.79
C GLY A 171 -6.71 5.23 15.04
N GLU A 172 -6.33 4.26 14.20
CA GLU A 172 -5.05 4.32 13.46
C GLU A 172 -5.07 5.38 12.35
N ILE A 173 -6.18 5.49 11.60
CA ILE A 173 -6.28 6.50 10.53
C ILE A 173 -6.25 7.92 11.11
N ASP A 174 -6.95 8.15 12.22
CA ASP A 174 -6.97 9.46 12.87
C ASP A 174 -5.55 9.90 13.29
N ARG A 175 -4.80 8.99 13.94
CA ARG A 175 -3.42 9.26 14.35
C ARG A 175 -2.49 9.51 13.16
N LEU A 176 -2.53 8.65 12.14
CA LEU A 176 -1.70 8.78 10.93
C LEU A 176 -2.03 10.06 10.16
N ALA A 177 -3.31 10.41 10.05
CA ALA A 177 -3.77 11.64 9.42
C ALA A 177 -3.33 12.90 10.19
N GLY A 178 -3.37 12.84 11.53
CA GLY A 178 -2.87 13.90 12.41
C GLY A 178 -1.36 14.11 12.29
N LEU A 179 -0.58 13.06 12.03
CA LEU A 179 0.84 13.16 11.74
C LEU A 179 1.09 13.75 10.34
N LEU A 180 0.36 13.26 9.33
CA LEU A 180 0.55 13.66 7.93
C LEU A 180 0.04 15.08 7.66
N THR A 181 -1.07 15.50 8.29
CA THR A 181 -1.78 16.76 8.03
C THR A 181 -1.87 17.07 6.54
N PRO A 182 -2.64 16.27 5.76
CA PRO A 182 -2.63 16.39 4.31
C PRO A 182 -3.41 17.62 3.83
N ASP A 183 -2.98 18.20 2.70
CA ASP A 183 -3.75 19.25 2.00
C ASP A 183 -4.97 18.66 1.29
N TRP A 184 -4.85 17.39 0.84
CA TRP A 184 -5.91 16.64 0.17
C TRP A 184 -6.12 15.27 0.79
N ALA A 185 -7.37 14.94 1.08
CA ALA A 185 -7.81 13.61 1.48
C ALA A 185 -8.52 12.90 0.32
N VAL A 186 -8.11 11.65 0.06
CA VAL A 186 -8.73 10.78 -0.94
C VAL A 186 -9.15 9.48 -0.27
N ILE A 187 -10.45 9.16 -0.32
CA ILE A 187 -10.95 7.86 0.15
C ILE A 187 -11.27 7.00 -1.06
N THR A 188 -10.71 5.80 -1.10
CA THR A 188 -11.01 4.81 -2.13
C THR A 188 -12.25 4.00 -1.74
N ASP A 189 -12.43 2.79 -2.31
CA ASP A 189 -13.63 2.02 -2.04
C ASP A 189 -13.62 1.40 -0.63
N ILE A 190 -14.80 1.35 0.00
CA ILE A 190 -15.02 0.72 1.32
C ILE A 190 -15.49 -0.71 1.10
N GLY A 191 -14.93 -1.65 1.84
CA GLY A 191 -15.27 -3.07 1.79
C GLY A 191 -14.84 -3.78 3.06
N LYS A 192 -15.19 -5.06 3.17
CA LYS A 192 -14.91 -5.94 4.32
C LYS A 192 -13.42 -6.30 4.43
N ALA A 193 -12.56 -5.28 4.53
CA ALA A 193 -11.16 -5.45 4.89
C ALA A 193 -11.02 -5.19 6.39
N HIS A 194 -10.31 -6.07 7.12
CA HIS A 194 -10.10 -5.97 8.57
C HIS A 194 -11.41 -5.98 9.40
N ILE A 195 -12.51 -6.53 8.84
CA ILE A 195 -13.83 -6.50 9.50
C ILE A 195 -13.83 -7.22 10.84
N GLU A 196 -12.92 -8.15 11.06
CA GLU A 196 -12.68 -8.82 12.33
C GLU A 196 -12.51 -7.82 13.48
N PHE A 197 -11.84 -6.69 13.24
CA PHE A 197 -11.56 -5.67 14.26
C PHE A 197 -12.61 -4.57 14.32
N PHE A 198 -13.42 -4.39 13.26
CA PHE A 198 -14.37 -3.28 13.13
C PHE A 198 -15.83 -3.69 13.29
N GLN A 199 -16.15 -4.98 13.15
CA GLN A 199 -17.50 -5.55 13.34
C GLN A 199 -18.54 -5.12 12.28
N SER A 200 -18.42 -3.96 11.62
CA SER A 200 -19.34 -3.50 10.57
C SER A 200 -18.66 -2.66 9.51
N LEU A 201 -19.27 -2.59 8.31
CA LEU A 201 -18.80 -1.72 7.23
C LEU A 201 -18.88 -0.24 7.58
N GLU A 202 -19.92 0.16 8.35
CA GLU A 202 -20.07 1.53 8.82
C GLU A 202 -18.90 1.96 9.68
N LYS A 203 -18.47 1.13 10.65
CA LYS A 203 -17.30 1.44 11.48
C LYS A 203 -16.00 1.52 10.66
N ILE A 204 -15.86 0.69 9.62
CA ILE A 204 -14.73 0.79 8.68
C ILE A 204 -14.80 2.12 7.92
N ALA A 205 -15.99 2.51 7.44
CA ALA A 205 -16.19 3.77 6.74
C ALA A 205 -15.94 4.98 7.66
N GLU A 206 -16.41 4.94 8.89
CA GLU A 206 -16.20 5.98 9.91
C GLU A 206 -14.72 6.17 10.25
N GLU A 207 -14.00 5.07 10.45
CA GLU A 207 -12.54 5.10 10.71
C GLU A 207 -11.78 5.73 9.56
N LYS A 208 -12.07 5.31 8.33
CA LYS A 208 -11.42 5.89 7.13
C LYS A 208 -11.81 7.34 6.91
N ALA A 209 -13.02 7.73 7.29
CA ALA A 209 -13.47 9.11 7.23
C ALA A 209 -12.72 10.04 8.21
N SER A 210 -12.00 9.52 9.20
CA SER A 210 -11.15 10.31 10.10
C SER A 210 -10.09 11.11 9.33
N LEU A 211 -9.59 10.58 8.20
CA LEU A 211 -8.68 11.31 7.31
C LEU A 211 -9.25 12.67 6.89
N LEU A 212 -10.56 12.77 6.64
CA LEU A 212 -11.23 13.99 6.17
C LEU A 212 -11.22 15.14 7.18
N ALA A 213 -11.09 14.79 8.47
CA ALA A 213 -11.06 15.80 9.55
C ALA A 213 -9.69 16.52 9.64
N HIS A 214 -8.66 15.98 8.99
CA HIS A 214 -7.29 16.48 9.02
C HIS A 214 -6.83 17.12 7.69
N ALA A 215 -7.72 17.22 6.70
CA ALA A 215 -7.39 17.73 5.38
C ALA A 215 -8.13 19.04 5.05
N ASP A 216 -7.46 19.94 4.32
CA ASP A 216 -8.05 21.18 3.83
C ASP A 216 -9.02 20.94 2.67
N ASN A 217 -8.79 19.89 1.87
CA ASN A 217 -9.61 19.52 0.74
C ASN A 217 -9.90 18.03 0.73
N ALA A 218 -11.07 17.63 0.29
CA ALA A 218 -11.47 16.24 0.13
C ALA A 218 -11.93 15.94 -1.30
N LEU A 219 -11.45 14.83 -1.86
CA LEU A 219 -11.93 14.29 -3.13
C LEU A 219 -12.87 13.12 -2.87
N LEU A 220 -14.17 13.27 -3.10
CA LEU A 220 -15.20 12.33 -2.75
C LEU A 220 -15.97 11.81 -3.98
N ASP A 221 -16.24 10.51 -3.99
CA ASP A 221 -17.12 9.87 -4.98
C ASP A 221 -18.59 10.11 -4.60
N GLU A 222 -19.28 10.97 -5.38
CA GLU A 222 -20.70 11.29 -5.14
C GLU A 222 -21.67 10.14 -5.47
N THR A 223 -21.17 9.05 -6.07
CA THR A 223 -21.94 7.83 -6.33
C THR A 223 -21.79 6.77 -5.24
N SER A 224 -20.89 7.02 -4.27
CA SER A 224 -20.65 6.12 -3.14
C SER A 224 -21.82 6.13 -2.17
N GLU A 225 -22.22 4.96 -1.68
CA GLU A 225 -23.18 4.83 -0.56
C GLU A 225 -22.73 5.56 0.71
N TRP A 226 -21.41 5.80 0.86
CA TRP A 226 -20.80 6.48 2.00
C TRP A 226 -20.66 7.99 1.82
N PHE A 227 -21.11 8.55 0.69
CA PHE A 227 -20.91 9.97 0.34
C PHE A 227 -21.40 10.93 1.44
N GLU A 228 -22.62 10.74 1.94
CA GLU A 228 -23.19 11.59 2.99
C GLU A 228 -22.47 11.46 4.34
N LEU A 229 -21.96 10.27 4.67
CA LEU A 229 -21.11 10.08 5.84
C LEU A 229 -19.81 10.89 5.70
N PHE A 230 -19.12 10.73 4.56
CA PHE A 230 -17.85 11.42 4.28
C PHE A 230 -18.02 12.94 4.25
N LYS A 231 -19.07 13.42 3.62
CA LYS A 231 -19.40 14.84 3.57
C LYS A 231 -19.56 15.44 4.97
N ARG A 232 -20.24 14.75 5.90
CA ARG A 232 -20.40 15.21 7.30
C ARG A 232 -19.08 15.25 8.07
N LYS A 233 -18.11 14.38 7.76
CA LYS A 233 -16.80 14.31 8.45
C LYS A 233 -15.78 15.29 7.88
N CYS A 234 -16.00 15.77 6.65
CA CYS A 234 -15.12 16.74 6.00
C CYS A 234 -15.27 18.13 6.64
N LYS A 235 -14.16 18.73 7.02
CA LYS A 235 -14.11 20.10 7.54
C LYS A 235 -13.72 21.13 6.47
N GLY A 236 -13.07 20.67 5.41
CA GLY A 236 -12.54 21.50 4.37
C GLY A 236 -13.42 21.57 3.11
N ARG A 237 -12.83 22.02 2.00
CA ARG A 237 -13.47 22.07 0.68
C ARG A 237 -13.71 20.66 0.15
N ILE A 238 -14.87 20.41 -0.43
CA ILE A 238 -15.20 19.14 -1.07
C ILE A 238 -15.19 19.32 -2.60
N VAL A 239 -14.44 18.45 -3.27
CA VAL A 239 -14.48 18.24 -4.72
C VAL A 239 -15.10 16.88 -4.96
N THR A 240 -16.08 16.80 -5.83
CA THR A 240 -16.79 15.56 -6.14
C THR A 240 -16.43 15.03 -7.54
N PHE A 241 -16.59 13.74 -7.73
CA PHE A 241 -16.51 13.04 -9.01
C PHE A 241 -17.51 11.87 -9.03
N GLY A 242 -17.74 11.30 -10.20
CA GLY A 242 -18.53 10.06 -10.34
C GLY A 242 -19.63 10.16 -11.35
N LYS A 243 -20.38 11.24 -11.40
CA LYS A 243 -21.53 11.43 -12.32
C LYS A 243 -21.13 11.84 -13.73
N GLU A 244 -20.05 12.60 -13.86
CA GLU A 244 -19.60 13.07 -15.18
C GLU A 244 -19.08 11.90 -16.04
N PRO A 245 -19.26 11.94 -17.37
CA PRO A 245 -18.66 10.95 -18.26
C PRO A 245 -17.14 10.86 -18.08
N PHE A 246 -16.61 9.67 -18.05
CA PHE A 246 -15.18 9.46 -18.01
C PHE A 246 -14.63 9.25 -19.42
N THR A 247 -13.86 10.20 -19.91
CA THR A 247 -13.39 10.26 -21.30
C THR A 247 -11.94 9.84 -21.49
N PHE A 248 -11.22 9.51 -20.41
CA PHE A 248 -9.83 9.11 -20.47
C PHE A 248 -9.68 7.60 -20.73
N THR A 249 -8.60 7.24 -21.43
CA THR A 249 -8.18 5.85 -21.57
C THR A 249 -7.36 5.39 -20.36
N VAL A 250 -7.64 4.21 -19.85
CA VAL A 250 -6.94 3.61 -18.71
C VAL A 250 -6.17 2.38 -19.17
N PRO A 251 -4.92 2.17 -18.73
CA PRO A 251 -4.10 1.06 -19.21
C PRO A 251 -4.52 -0.31 -18.66
N LEU A 252 -5.32 -0.34 -17.59
CA LEU A 252 -5.82 -1.59 -17.01
C LEU A 252 -7.35 -1.68 -17.13
N PRO A 253 -7.88 -2.88 -17.36
CA PRO A 253 -9.32 -3.09 -17.53
C PRO A 253 -10.09 -3.07 -16.20
N GLY A 254 -11.41 -2.91 -16.31
CA GLY A 254 -12.37 -3.07 -15.22
C GLY A 254 -12.91 -1.74 -14.66
N GLU A 255 -14.17 -1.76 -14.25
CA GLU A 255 -14.89 -0.62 -13.71
C GLU A 255 -14.20 -0.01 -12.46
N HIS A 256 -13.62 -0.86 -11.64
CA HIS A 256 -12.85 -0.42 -10.47
C HIS A 256 -11.60 0.39 -10.87
N MET A 257 -10.97 0.05 -12.01
CA MET A 257 -9.83 0.80 -12.54
C MET A 257 -10.24 2.15 -13.12
N ILE A 258 -11.38 2.20 -13.82
CA ILE A 258 -11.97 3.46 -14.29
C ILE A 258 -12.25 4.38 -13.10
N ARG A 259 -12.81 3.85 -12.01
CA ARG A 259 -13.09 4.59 -10.78
C ARG A 259 -11.82 5.12 -10.12
N ASN A 260 -10.78 4.30 -10.04
CA ASN A 260 -9.47 4.71 -9.52
C ASN A 260 -8.81 5.80 -10.39
N ALA A 261 -8.86 5.64 -11.72
CA ALA A 261 -8.34 6.62 -12.66
C ALA A 261 -9.13 7.94 -12.63
N ARG A 262 -10.43 7.88 -12.40
CA ARG A 262 -11.29 9.06 -12.24
C ARG A 262 -10.85 9.91 -11.04
N ARG A 263 -10.49 9.27 -9.90
CA ARG A 263 -9.90 9.95 -8.73
C ARG A 263 -8.63 10.71 -9.11
N ALA A 264 -7.71 10.03 -9.80
CA ALA A 264 -6.44 10.63 -10.21
C ALA A 264 -6.63 11.77 -11.24
N ALA A 265 -7.54 11.59 -12.20
CA ALA A 265 -7.83 12.58 -13.21
C ALA A 265 -8.47 13.85 -12.61
N THR A 266 -9.44 13.68 -11.71
CA THR A 266 -10.10 14.81 -11.06
C THR A 266 -9.11 15.59 -10.19
N LEU A 267 -8.31 14.89 -9.36
CA LEU A 267 -7.29 15.54 -8.55
C LEU A 267 -6.22 16.24 -9.40
N GLY A 268 -5.78 15.63 -10.50
CA GLY A 268 -4.84 16.25 -11.43
C GLY A 268 -5.36 17.55 -12.01
N ARG A 269 -6.62 17.59 -12.42
CA ARG A 269 -7.28 18.82 -12.91
C ARG A 269 -7.41 19.89 -11.83
N GLU A 270 -7.82 19.51 -10.62
CA GLU A 270 -7.89 20.43 -9.48
C GLU A 270 -6.52 21.04 -9.13
N LEU A 271 -5.46 20.29 -9.35
CA LEU A 271 -4.09 20.75 -9.18
C LEU A 271 -3.51 21.41 -10.44
N GLY A 272 -4.35 21.71 -11.45
CA GLY A 272 -4.02 22.54 -12.60
C GLY A 272 -3.31 21.83 -13.75
N LEU A 273 -3.45 20.50 -13.89
CA LEU A 273 -2.99 19.79 -15.09
C LEU A 273 -4.01 19.90 -16.22
N SER A 274 -3.53 20.02 -17.45
CA SER A 274 -4.38 19.96 -18.64
C SER A 274 -4.94 18.54 -18.88
N THR A 275 -5.97 18.44 -19.73
CA THR A 275 -6.55 17.14 -20.11
C THR A 275 -5.50 16.21 -20.74
N GLU A 276 -4.62 16.77 -21.58
CA GLU A 276 -3.54 16.02 -22.25
C GLU A 276 -2.50 15.53 -21.24
N GLN A 277 -2.12 16.34 -20.27
CA GLN A 277 -1.21 15.93 -19.19
C GLN A 277 -1.83 14.83 -18.34
N VAL A 278 -3.10 14.96 -17.96
CA VAL A 278 -3.82 13.91 -17.22
C VAL A 278 -3.85 12.61 -18.02
N GLN A 279 -4.20 12.65 -19.32
CA GLN A 279 -4.18 11.45 -20.15
C GLN A 279 -2.79 10.84 -20.27
N ALA A 280 -1.76 11.66 -20.47
CA ALA A 280 -0.38 11.19 -20.54
C ALA A 280 0.04 10.52 -19.22
N GLY A 281 -0.30 11.10 -18.07
CA GLY A 281 -0.03 10.52 -16.76
C GLY A 281 -0.76 9.20 -16.53
N LEU A 282 -2.04 9.10 -16.90
CA LEU A 282 -2.79 7.84 -16.84
C LEU A 282 -2.20 6.76 -17.74
N SER A 283 -1.78 7.12 -18.95
CA SER A 283 -1.16 6.19 -19.91
C SER A 283 0.23 5.72 -19.45
N GLY A 284 0.96 6.55 -18.71
CA GLY A 284 2.26 6.22 -18.12
C GLY A 284 2.19 5.40 -16.82
N PHE A 285 0.99 5.13 -16.32
CA PHE A 285 0.80 4.35 -15.09
C PHE A 285 1.39 2.95 -15.19
N GLN A 286 2.12 2.57 -14.16
CA GLN A 286 2.62 1.21 -13.96
C GLN A 286 2.03 0.63 -12.69
N SER A 287 1.48 -0.57 -12.79
CA SER A 287 0.93 -1.29 -11.64
C SER A 287 2.05 -1.67 -10.66
N ALA A 288 1.76 -1.58 -9.38
CA ALA A 288 2.66 -2.12 -8.37
C ALA A 288 2.76 -3.65 -8.50
N PRO A 289 3.87 -4.27 -8.09
CA PRO A 289 4.03 -5.73 -8.14
C PRO A 289 2.86 -6.47 -7.49
N MET A 290 2.49 -7.59 -8.06
CA MET A 290 1.36 -8.44 -7.61
C MET A 290 0.00 -7.73 -7.55
N ARG A 291 -0.21 -6.66 -8.33
CA ARG A 291 -1.49 -5.94 -8.48
C ARG A 291 -1.86 -5.86 -9.94
N TRP A 292 -2.58 -6.87 -10.44
CA TRP A 292 -2.91 -7.02 -11.85
C TRP A 292 -1.66 -7.02 -12.75
N GLU A 293 -0.58 -7.59 -12.24
CA GLU A 293 0.71 -7.67 -12.94
C GLU A 293 0.61 -8.70 -14.07
N ARG A 294 0.69 -8.23 -15.32
CA ARG A 294 0.57 -9.07 -16.51
C ARG A 294 1.93 -9.47 -17.05
N SER A 295 2.11 -10.74 -17.34
CA SER A 295 3.29 -11.28 -18.02
C SER A 295 2.90 -12.34 -19.06
N LEU A 296 3.70 -12.45 -20.11
CA LEU A 296 3.57 -13.47 -21.13
C LEU A 296 4.77 -14.44 -21.02
N HIS A 297 4.48 -15.74 -20.93
CA HIS A 297 5.51 -16.78 -20.91
C HIS A 297 5.03 -17.99 -21.71
N ASN A 298 5.82 -18.42 -22.69
CA ASN A 298 5.52 -19.54 -23.61
C ASN A 298 4.10 -19.47 -24.25
N GLY A 299 3.66 -18.25 -24.62
CA GLY A 299 2.34 -18.01 -25.21
C GLY A 299 1.18 -18.03 -24.20
N ILE A 300 1.44 -18.19 -22.92
CA ILE A 300 0.46 -18.16 -21.82
C ILE A 300 0.50 -16.79 -21.16
N VAL A 301 -0.69 -16.18 -20.97
CA VAL A 301 -0.80 -14.90 -20.26
C VAL A 301 -1.03 -15.18 -18.78
N PHE A 302 -0.13 -14.70 -17.94
CA PHE A 302 -0.26 -14.73 -16.49
C PHE A 302 -0.67 -13.36 -15.94
N ILE A 303 -1.66 -13.35 -15.05
CA ILE A 303 -2.09 -12.15 -14.30
C ILE A 303 -1.91 -12.44 -12.81
N ASN A 304 -0.94 -11.77 -12.21
CA ASN A 304 -0.65 -11.86 -10.78
C ASN A 304 -1.33 -10.71 -10.03
N ASP A 305 -2.36 -11.01 -9.24
CA ASP A 305 -3.07 -10.08 -8.34
C ASP A 305 -3.05 -10.60 -6.90
N ALA A 306 -1.96 -11.29 -6.53
CA ALA A 306 -1.83 -12.02 -5.26
C ALA A 306 -1.24 -11.18 -4.11
N TYR A 307 -1.24 -9.85 -4.21
CA TYR A 307 -0.76 -9.00 -3.12
C TYR A 307 -1.67 -9.08 -1.88
N ASN A 308 -2.99 -8.98 -2.07
CA ASN A 308 -4.00 -9.13 -1.02
C ASN A 308 -5.37 -9.46 -1.60
N ALA A 309 -6.26 -10.00 -0.75
CA ALA A 309 -7.61 -10.36 -1.11
C ALA A 309 -8.61 -10.01 0.01
N ASN A 310 -9.76 -9.51 -0.40
CA ASN A 310 -10.97 -9.38 0.40
C ASN A 310 -12.19 -9.58 -0.54
N PRO A 311 -13.41 -9.76 -0.03
CA PRO A 311 -14.57 -10.08 -0.86
C PRO A 311 -14.81 -9.10 -2.02
N LEU A 312 -14.69 -7.81 -1.78
CA LEU A 312 -14.89 -6.78 -2.79
C LEU A 312 -13.82 -6.86 -3.91
N SER A 313 -12.55 -6.98 -3.53
CA SER A 313 -11.45 -7.04 -4.50
C SER A 313 -11.43 -8.34 -5.28
N MET A 314 -11.84 -9.47 -4.68
CA MET A 314 -11.97 -10.75 -5.37
C MET A 314 -13.03 -10.67 -6.46
N ARG A 315 -14.24 -10.21 -6.12
CA ARG A 315 -15.34 -10.06 -7.09
C ARG A 315 -14.99 -9.13 -8.23
N ALA A 316 -14.43 -7.95 -7.94
CA ALA A 316 -14.06 -6.97 -8.96
C ALA A 316 -13.00 -7.52 -9.93
N ALA A 317 -11.96 -8.17 -9.42
CA ALA A 317 -10.89 -8.73 -10.23
C ALA A 317 -11.37 -9.93 -11.07
N LEU A 318 -12.14 -10.86 -10.50
CA LEU A 318 -12.68 -12.03 -11.21
C LEU A 318 -13.66 -11.62 -12.31
N THR A 319 -14.56 -10.65 -12.04
CA THR A 319 -15.44 -10.08 -13.08
C THR A 319 -14.65 -9.51 -14.24
N THR A 320 -13.61 -8.75 -13.93
CA THR A 320 -12.73 -8.15 -14.95
C THR A 320 -12.01 -9.23 -15.75
N PHE A 321 -11.45 -10.24 -15.08
CA PHE A 321 -10.74 -11.34 -15.74
C PHE A 321 -11.64 -12.15 -16.66
N ALA A 322 -12.89 -12.41 -16.26
CA ALA A 322 -13.87 -13.12 -17.07
C ALA A 322 -14.20 -12.39 -18.40
N GLN A 323 -14.10 -11.06 -18.41
CA GLN A 323 -14.41 -10.21 -19.57
C GLN A 323 -13.23 -9.99 -20.52
N LEU A 324 -12.01 -10.36 -20.13
CA LEU A 324 -10.85 -10.17 -21.00
C LEU A 324 -10.95 -11.02 -22.26
N PRO A 325 -10.49 -10.53 -23.42
CA PRO A 325 -10.26 -11.37 -24.58
C PRO A 325 -9.28 -12.49 -24.25
N CYS A 326 -9.63 -13.73 -24.58
CA CYS A 326 -8.79 -14.92 -24.38
C CYS A 326 -8.95 -15.83 -25.60
N GLU A 327 -7.84 -16.23 -26.21
CA GLU A 327 -7.84 -17.15 -27.36
C GLU A 327 -8.04 -18.60 -26.94
N GLY A 328 -7.50 -18.97 -25.76
CA GLY A 328 -7.61 -20.28 -25.16
C GLY A 328 -8.56 -20.31 -23.96
N ARG A 329 -8.14 -20.99 -22.91
CA ARG A 329 -8.90 -21.23 -21.68
C ARG A 329 -8.49 -20.25 -20.57
N ARG A 330 -9.43 -20.02 -19.62
CA ARG A 330 -9.21 -19.22 -18.42
C ARG A 330 -9.04 -20.11 -17.20
N PHE A 331 -7.85 -20.07 -16.62
CA PHE A 331 -7.53 -20.72 -15.36
C PHE A 331 -7.53 -19.70 -14.23
N VAL A 332 -8.17 -20.02 -13.11
CA VAL A 332 -8.25 -19.18 -11.93
C VAL A 332 -7.67 -19.90 -10.73
N ILE A 333 -6.66 -19.31 -10.11
CA ILE A 333 -5.96 -19.86 -8.95
C ILE A 333 -6.23 -18.95 -7.76
N LEU A 334 -6.97 -19.42 -6.77
CA LEU A 334 -7.45 -18.67 -5.64
C LEU A 334 -6.91 -19.23 -4.32
N GLY A 335 -6.46 -18.34 -3.44
CA GLY A 335 -6.24 -18.67 -2.04
C GLY A 335 -7.24 -17.95 -1.14
N GLY A 336 -7.19 -18.24 0.16
CA GLY A 336 -8.11 -17.70 1.14
C GLY A 336 -7.99 -16.18 1.33
N MET A 337 -9.08 -15.61 1.84
CA MET A 337 -9.16 -14.24 2.31
C MET A 337 -8.97 -14.22 3.83
N ARG A 338 -8.08 -13.35 4.33
CA ARG A 338 -7.79 -13.22 5.76
C ARG A 338 -8.52 -12.03 6.39
N GLU A 339 -8.51 -11.98 7.73
CA GLU A 339 -9.04 -10.87 8.53
C GLU A 339 -10.56 -10.65 8.39
N LEU A 340 -11.27 -11.75 8.10
CA LEU A 340 -12.73 -11.77 8.01
C LEU A 340 -13.41 -12.19 9.31
N GLY A 341 -12.62 -12.66 10.32
CA GLY A 341 -13.14 -13.11 11.61
C GLY A 341 -14.26 -14.15 11.47
N GLY A 342 -15.30 -14.02 12.24
CA GLY A 342 -16.44 -14.94 12.24
C GLY A 342 -17.25 -15.01 10.92
N THR A 343 -17.00 -14.09 9.96
CA THR A 343 -17.67 -14.11 8.65
C THR A 343 -16.88 -14.89 7.59
N ALA A 344 -15.69 -15.39 7.90
CA ALA A 344 -14.77 -15.97 6.94
C ALA A 344 -15.41 -17.12 6.12
N GLU A 345 -16.03 -18.09 6.76
CA GLU A 345 -16.65 -19.22 6.07
C GLU A 345 -17.77 -18.78 5.12
N ALA A 346 -18.64 -17.87 5.58
CA ALA A 346 -19.73 -17.36 4.76
C ALA A 346 -19.22 -16.59 3.54
N GLU A 347 -18.21 -15.72 3.70
CA GLU A 347 -17.62 -14.92 2.62
C GLU A 347 -16.91 -15.82 1.58
N HIS A 348 -16.20 -16.87 2.02
CA HIS A 348 -15.56 -17.80 1.11
C HIS A 348 -16.59 -18.65 0.32
N ARG A 349 -17.64 -19.12 0.99
CA ARG A 349 -18.73 -19.86 0.32
C ARG A 349 -19.45 -18.99 -0.71
N ASP A 350 -19.75 -17.75 -0.34
CA ASP A 350 -20.40 -16.77 -1.22
C ASP A 350 -19.50 -16.39 -2.41
N LEU A 351 -18.18 -16.33 -2.21
CA LEU A 351 -17.22 -16.19 -3.29
C LEU A 351 -17.22 -17.41 -4.23
N GLY A 352 -17.28 -18.63 -3.70
CA GLY A 352 -17.33 -19.86 -4.51
C GLY A 352 -18.56 -19.88 -5.42
N GLN A 353 -19.74 -19.60 -4.88
CA GLN A 353 -20.98 -19.48 -5.67
C GLN A 353 -20.85 -18.41 -6.77
N PHE A 354 -20.23 -17.28 -6.45
CA PHE A 354 -19.97 -16.23 -7.44
C PHE A 354 -19.02 -16.70 -8.55
N VAL A 355 -17.93 -17.39 -8.20
CA VAL A 355 -16.97 -17.96 -9.16
C VAL A 355 -17.67 -18.88 -10.15
N ASP A 356 -18.58 -19.74 -9.68
CA ASP A 356 -19.35 -20.67 -10.53
C ASP A 356 -20.24 -19.94 -11.56
N THR A 357 -20.70 -18.72 -11.25
CA THR A 357 -21.47 -17.92 -12.21
C THR A 357 -20.62 -17.40 -13.38
N LEU A 358 -19.31 -17.26 -13.19
CA LEU A 358 -18.37 -16.70 -14.18
C LEU A 358 -17.91 -17.73 -15.23
N LYS A 359 -18.17 -19.03 -15.01
CA LYS A 359 -17.91 -20.12 -15.95
C LYS A 359 -16.47 -20.15 -16.49
N PHE A 360 -15.49 -20.08 -15.59
CA PHE A 360 -14.09 -20.30 -15.95
C PHE A 360 -13.84 -21.75 -16.38
N ASP A 361 -12.86 -21.97 -17.27
CA ASP A 361 -12.53 -23.31 -17.76
C ASP A 361 -11.89 -24.20 -16.68
N SER A 362 -11.18 -23.58 -15.73
CA SER A 362 -10.61 -24.29 -14.58
C SER A 362 -10.49 -23.35 -13.38
N VAL A 363 -10.94 -23.81 -12.23
CA VAL A 363 -10.74 -23.14 -10.93
C VAL A 363 -9.95 -24.05 -10.02
N ILE A 364 -8.91 -23.53 -9.40
CA ILE A 364 -8.04 -24.23 -8.44
C ILE A 364 -7.96 -23.38 -7.18
N THR A 365 -8.36 -23.94 -6.04
CA THR A 365 -8.20 -23.26 -4.75
C THR A 365 -7.06 -23.88 -3.94
N ILE A 366 -6.31 -23.03 -3.23
CA ILE A 366 -5.03 -23.40 -2.63
C ILE A 366 -5.12 -23.42 -1.11
N GLY A 367 -4.68 -24.52 -0.51
CA GLY A 367 -4.51 -24.69 0.94
C GLY A 367 -5.83 -24.72 1.72
N ASP A 368 -5.73 -24.82 3.05
CA ASP A 368 -6.88 -24.96 3.94
C ASP A 368 -7.83 -23.76 3.91
N SER A 369 -7.27 -22.55 3.83
CA SER A 369 -8.10 -21.32 3.71
C SER A 369 -8.78 -21.22 2.33
N GLY A 370 -8.12 -21.69 1.27
CA GLY A 370 -8.70 -21.79 -0.07
C GLY A 370 -9.81 -22.83 -0.16
N SER A 371 -9.72 -23.93 0.62
CA SER A 371 -10.75 -24.99 0.64
C SER A 371 -12.12 -24.51 1.09
N GLN A 372 -12.20 -23.37 1.78
CA GLN A 372 -13.45 -22.73 2.15
C GLN A 372 -14.18 -22.10 0.94
N ILE A 373 -13.46 -21.87 -0.18
CA ILE A 373 -14.07 -21.43 -1.46
C ILE A 373 -14.63 -22.67 -2.15
N ILE A 374 -15.87 -23.02 -1.84
CA ILE A 374 -16.56 -24.18 -2.39
C ILE A 374 -17.13 -23.79 -3.77
N CYS A 375 -16.54 -24.32 -4.83
CA CYS A 375 -16.90 -24.02 -6.22
C CYS A 375 -16.78 -25.29 -7.09
N ASP A 376 -17.28 -25.21 -8.32
CA ASP A 376 -17.08 -26.25 -9.34
C ASP A 376 -15.63 -26.18 -9.86
N GLY A 377 -14.74 -26.97 -9.21
CA GLY A 377 -13.30 -26.93 -9.49
C GLY A 377 -12.49 -27.86 -8.58
N ILE A 378 -11.17 -27.72 -8.64
CA ILE A 378 -10.23 -28.47 -7.80
C ILE A 378 -9.97 -27.67 -6.52
N VAL A 379 -10.47 -28.17 -5.40
CA VAL A 379 -10.56 -27.41 -4.15
C VAL A 379 -9.49 -27.85 -3.13
N GLY A 380 -8.80 -26.87 -2.52
CA GLY A 380 -7.94 -27.07 -1.35
C GLY A 380 -6.60 -27.77 -1.62
N VAL A 381 -6.09 -27.74 -2.85
CA VAL A 381 -4.85 -28.42 -3.20
C VAL A 381 -3.62 -27.71 -2.61
N GLN A 382 -2.54 -28.47 -2.43
CA GLN A 382 -1.25 -27.92 -2.04
C GLN A 382 -0.56 -27.21 -3.21
N LYS A 383 0.32 -26.26 -2.93
CA LYS A 383 0.98 -25.44 -3.98
C LYS A 383 1.75 -26.28 -5.00
N ALA A 384 2.48 -27.31 -4.56
CA ALA A 384 3.23 -28.19 -5.45
C ALA A 384 2.29 -28.95 -6.41
N GLU A 385 1.18 -29.44 -5.92
CA GLU A 385 0.15 -30.09 -6.72
C GLU A 385 -0.49 -29.13 -7.74
N ALA A 386 -0.77 -27.88 -7.33
CA ALA A 386 -1.26 -26.85 -8.23
C ALA A 386 -0.26 -26.55 -9.36
N VAL A 387 1.03 -26.50 -9.09
CA VAL A 387 2.09 -26.35 -10.11
C VAL A 387 2.05 -27.51 -11.11
N ASP A 388 1.93 -28.75 -10.65
CA ASP A 388 1.88 -29.93 -11.53
C ASP A 388 0.60 -29.99 -12.38
N ILE A 389 -0.55 -29.63 -11.81
CA ILE A 389 -1.81 -29.50 -12.53
C ILE A 389 -1.67 -28.43 -13.63
N LEU A 390 -1.21 -27.23 -13.29
CA LEU A 390 -1.09 -26.13 -14.23
C LEU A 390 -0.08 -26.44 -15.34
N ARG A 391 1.07 -27.01 -15.01
CA ARG A 391 2.10 -27.45 -15.98
C ARG A 391 1.54 -28.45 -16.99
N THR A 392 0.71 -29.37 -16.53
CA THR A 392 0.13 -30.43 -17.37
C THR A 392 -0.96 -29.90 -18.31
N HIS A 393 -1.71 -28.87 -17.87
CA HIS A 393 -2.93 -28.44 -18.57
C HIS A 393 -2.75 -27.15 -19.37
N LEU A 394 -1.92 -26.19 -18.91
CA LEU A 394 -1.75 -24.91 -19.61
C LEU A 394 -1.12 -25.08 -21.00
N ARG A 395 -1.62 -24.31 -21.96
CA ARG A 395 -1.15 -24.28 -23.36
C ARG A 395 -1.04 -22.83 -23.84
N ALA A 396 -0.28 -22.61 -24.91
CA ALA A 396 -0.24 -21.31 -25.57
C ALA A 396 -1.66 -20.84 -25.95
N GLY A 397 -1.96 -19.56 -25.72
CA GLY A 397 -3.28 -18.96 -25.85
C GLY A 397 -4.10 -18.94 -24.56
N ASP A 398 -3.77 -19.75 -23.55
CA ASP A 398 -4.45 -19.76 -22.25
C ASP A 398 -4.09 -18.52 -21.41
N MET A 399 -4.97 -18.20 -20.46
CA MET A 399 -4.76 -17.18 -19.44
C MET A 399 -4.88 -17.78 -18.04
N ALA A 400 -3.97 -17.41 -17.13
CA ALA A 400 -3.99 -17.84 -15.73
C ALA A 400 -3.97 -16.64 -14.78
N PHE A 401 -4.95 -16.58 -13.88
CA PHE A 401 -5.16 -15.51 -12.91
C PHE A 401 -4.91 -16.00 -11.49
N PHE A 402 -4.12 -15.26 -10.71
CA PHE A 402 -3.72 -15.61 -9.35
C PHE A 402 -4.17 -14.54 -8.37
N LYS A 403 -4.96 -14.91 -7.34
CA LYS A 403 -5.39 -13.97 -6.30
C LYS A 403 -5.61 -14.64 -4.94
N ALA A 404 -5.01 -14.04 -3.90
CA ALA A 404 -5.16 -14.45 -2.50
C ALA A 404 -4.74 -13.34 -1.55
N SER A 405 -4.98 -13.53 -0.26
CA SER A 405 -4.34 -12.75 0.80
C SER A 405 -2.82 -12.96 0.80
N ARG A 406 -2.05 -11.94 1.19
CA ARG A 406 -0.58 -11.93 1.14
C ARG A 406 0.07 -13.15 1.82
N GLY A 407 -0.52 -13.62 2.93
CA GLY A 407 -0.03 -14.78 3.66
C GLY A 407 -0.07 -16.10 2.89
N GLU A 408 -0.88 -16.20 1.85
CA GLU A 408 -0.98 -17.39 0.99
C GLU A 408 0.21 -17.51 0.02
N ARG A 409 0.90 -16.41 -0.29
CA ARG A 409 2.12 -16.39 -1.13
C ARG A 409 1.94 -17.11 -2.47
N LEU A 410 0.86 -16.82 -3.20
CA LEU A 410 0.58 -17.47 -4.49
C LEU A 410 1.60 -17.13 -5.58
N GLU A 411 2.34 -16.04 -5.43
CA GLU A 411 3.45 -15.70 -6.33
C GLU A 411 4.48 -16.82 -6.43
N THR A 412 4.64 -17.64 -5.39
CA THR A 412 5.59 -18.78 -5.42
C THR A 412 5.16 -19.87 -6.41
N ILE A 413 3.85 -20.08 -6.60
CA ILE A 413 3.32 -21.01 -7.62
C ILE A 413 3.67 -20.48 -9.01
N LEU A 414 3.45 -19.18 -9.26
CA LEU A 414 3.72 -18.56 -10.55
C LEU A 414 5.21 -18.57 -10.88
N GLU A 415 6.08 -18.26 -9.93
CA GLU A 415 7.53 -18.30 -10.08
C GLU A 415 8.02 -19.71 -10.42
N GLU A 416 7.60 -20.71 -9.65
CA GLU A 416 7.97 -22.11 -9.88
C GLU A 416 7.41 -22.63 -11.22
N LEU A 417 6.17 -22.30 -11.56
CA LEU A 417 5.55 -22.69 -12.82
C LEU A 417 6.32 -22.17 -14.02
N LYS A 418 6.73 -20.89 -14.02
CA LYS A 418 7.52 -20.28 -15.11
C LYS A 418 8.88 -20.95 -15.33
N THR A 419 9.43 -21.63 -14.33
CA THR A 419 10.68 -22.39 -14.49
C THR A 419 10.48 -23.79 -15.04
N LYS A 420 9.22 -24.32 -15.02
CA LYS A 420 8.90 -25.71 -15.37
C LYS A 420 8.12 -25.87 -16.69
N ILE A 421 7.69 -24.76 -17.30
CA ILE A 421 6.95 -24.76 -18.57
C ILE A 421 7.75 -24.13 -19.71
#